data_bf2215fb74d0240e1742b9e21172bbdd
#
_entry.id   bf2215fb74d0240e1742b9e21172bbdd
#
_cell.length_a   1.000
_cell.length_b   1.000
_cell.length_c   1.000
_cell.angle_alpha   90.00
_cell.angle_beta   90.00
_cell.angle_gamma   90.00
#
_symmetry.space_group_name_H-M   'P 1'
#
loop_
_entity.id
_entity.type
_entity.pdbx_description
1 polymer ?
#
loop_
_entity_poly.entity_id
_entity_poly.type
_entity_poly.pdbx_seq_one_letter_code
_entity_poly.pdbx_strand_id
1 'polypeptide(L)'
;YWNKKTNQAYVSILPDQFDHIYLAGLTRQSGDGYYLDGSSMLNEYPFMFRQVGKRIQFLNVNVKFRADEDSPFRRSVERHTSHSILSSTEIASAPHAETGAVLADIGKLFIYDIEEITRRTQGVYSFDKKDSYFTEIKSFPNNTEIEIALHFKGKKGKYIYTLPSSTSVLVHYHVSLS
;
A
#
# COMPACT_ATOMS: atom_id res chain seq x y z
N TYR A 1 -13.06 -5.74 -5.94
CA TYR A 1 -14.41 -5.70 -5.32
C TYR A 1 -14.40 -4.74 -4.15
N TRP A 2 -15.28 -3.73 -4.15
CA TRP A 2 -15.38 -2.75 -3.06
C TRP A 2 -16.82 -2.62 -2.57
N ASN A 3 -17.02 -2.90 -1.29
CA ASN A 3 -18.29 -2.67 -0.62
C ASN A 3 -18.29 -1.29 0.04
N LYS A 4 -18.92 -0.31 -0.60
CA LYS A 4 -18.99 1.08 -0.11
C LYS A 4 -19.70 1.22 1.25
N LYS A 5 -20.62 0.30 1.61
CA LYS A 5 -21.35 0.38 2.90
C LYS A 5 -20.49 -0.01 4.09
N THR A 6 -19.58 -0.99 3.90
CA THR A 6 -18.68 -1.47 4.97
C THR A 6 -17.27 -0.94 4.83
N ASN A 7 -16.96 -0.28 3.71
CA ASN A 7 -15.62 0.14 3.27
C ASN A 7 -14.59 -1.01 3.20
N GLN A 8 -15.07 -2.25 3.07
CA GLN A 8 -14.23 -3.42 2.81
C GLN A 8 -13.94 -3.57 1.33
N ALA A 9 -12.70 -3.85 0.99
CA ALA A 9 -12.30 -4.02 -0.39
C ALA A 9 -11.33 -5.19 -0.56
N TYR A 10 -11.47 -5.91 -1.67
CA TYR A 10 -10.68 -7.07 -2.02
C TYR A 10 -10.16 -6.96 -3.45
N VAL A 11 -8.93 -7.36 -3.68
CA VAL A 11 -8.39 -7.61 -5.01
C VAL A 11 -8.43 -9.12 -5.30
N SER A 12 -8.82 -9.46 -6.52
CA SER A 12 -8.72 -10.82 -7.05
C SER A 12 -7.36 -10.98 -7.72
N ILE A 13 -6.61 -12.00 -7.33
CA ILE A 13 -5.28 -12.29 -7.87
C ILE A 13 -5.32 -13.68 -8.49
N LEU A 14 -5.00 -13.75 -9.78
CA LEU A 14 -4.87 -15.00 -10.53
C LEU A 14 -3.56 -15.71 -10.18
N PRO A 15 -3.47 -17.04 -10.35
CA PRO A 15 -2.24 -17.78 -10.07
C PRO A 15 -1.00 -17.28 -10.82
N ASP A 16 -1.16 -16.85 -12.08
CA ASP A 16 -0.09 -16.32 -12.93
C ASP A 16 0.30 -14.87 -12.62
N GLN A 17 -0.49 -14.19 -11.81
CA GLN A 17 -0.20 -12.83 -11.33
C GLN A 17 0.71 -12.82 -10.08
N PHE A 18 0.88 -13.96 -9.43
CA PHE A 18 1.87 -14.06 -8.35
C PHE A 18 3.29 -14.07 -8.90
N ASP A 19 4.21 -13.48 -8.15
CA ASP A 19 5.63 -13.32 -8.50
C ASP A 19 5.87 -12.61 -9.85
N HIS A 20 4.84 -11.97 -10.42
CA HIS A 20 4.93 -11.07 -11.57
C HIS A 20 5.22 -9.64 -11.11
N ILE A 21 6.11 -8.95 -11.83
CA ILE A 21 6.53 -7.58 -11.47
C ILE A 21 5.60 -6.57 -12.14
N TYR A 22 5.04 -5.69 -11.34
CA TYR A 22 4.18 -4.57 -11.69
C TYR A 22 4.82 -3.25 -11.25
N LEU A 23 4.22 -2.13 -11.62
CA LEU A 23 4.61 -0.80 -11.17
C LEU A 23 3.56 -0.23 -10.20
N ALA A 24 4.02 0.28 -9.06
CA ALA A 24 3.21 1.05 -8.14
C ALA A 24 3.62 2.52 -8.17
N GLY A 25 2.66 3.41 -8.40
CA GLY A 25 2.80 4.85 -8.25
C GLY A 25 2.09 5.32 -6.99
N LEU A 26 2.74 6.16 -6.20
CA LEU A 26 2.19 6.69 -4.96
C LEU A 26 2.24 8.21 -4.95
N THR A 27 1.09 8.84 -4.79
CA THR A 27 0.94 10.30 -4.74
C THR A 27 0.17 10.71 -3.50
N ARG A 28 0.65 11.73 -2.78
CA ARG A 28 -0.19 12.46 -1.83
C ARG A 28 -0.99 13.49 -2.60
N GLN A 29 -2.31 13.41 -2.53
CA GLN A 29 -3.21 14.35 -3.22
C GLN A 29 -3.38 15.64 -2.43
N SER A 30 -3.65 15.50 -1.13
CA SER A 30 -3.88 16.61 -0.22
C SER A 30 -3.75 16.13 1.23
N GLY A 31 -3.70 17.07 2.15
CA GLY A 31 -3.73 16.79 3.58
C GLY A 31 -4.00 18.05 4.36
N ASP A 32 -4.21 17.91 5.65
CA ASP A 32 -4.37 19.06 6.55
C ASP A 32 -3.04 19.79 6.72
N GLY A 33 -3.13 21.11 6.65
CA GLY A 33 -2.05 22.05 6.43
C GLY A 33 -0.85 22.00 7.36
N TYR A 34 0.15 22.80 6.98
CA TYR A 34 1.48 22.98 7.56
C TYR A 34 2.56 21.99 7.11
N TYR A 35 2.28 20.67 6.97
CA TYR A 35 3.26 19.69 6.47
C TYR A 35 2.73 18.85 5.30
N LEU A 36 1.42 18.79 5.11
CA LEU A 36 0.77 17.78 4.29
C LEU A 36 -0.22 18.36 3.28
N ASP A 37 -0.33 19.69 3.20
CA ASP A 37 -1.29 20.43 2.39
C ASP A 37 -0.98 20.45 0.88
N GLY A 38 0.25 20.10 0.49
CA GLY A 38 0.66 20.05 -0.91
C GLY A 38 0.52 18.67 -1.53
N SER A 39 -0.01 18.62 -2.77
CA SER A 39 0.11 17.42 -3.60
C SER A 39 1.58 17.12 -3.90
N SER A 40 1.96 15.87 -3.88
CA SER A 40 3.34 15.44 -4.14
C SER A 40 3.39 14.03 -4.68
N MET A 41 4.13 13.81 -5.76
CA MET A 41 4.53 12.47 -6.14
C MET A 41 5.54 11.98 -5.10
N LEU A 42 5.23 10.91 -4.42
CA LEU A 42 6.03 10.40 -3.32
C LEU A 42 7.03 9.36 -3.78
N ASN A 43 6.58 8.36 -4.52
CA ASN A 43 7.42 7.27 -4.97
C ASN A 43 6.80 6.50 -6.13
N GLU A 44 7.66 5.92 -6.96
CA GLU A 44 7.32 4.87 -7.93
C GLU A 44 8.27 3.70 -7.69
N TYR A 45 7.73 2.51 -7.61
CA TYR A 45 8.53 1.32 -7.37
C TYR A 45 7.92 0.06 -8.00
N PRO A 46 8.76 -0.87 -8.46
CA PRO A 46 8.30 -2.16 -8.90
C PRO A 46 7.79 -2.97 -7.71
N PHE A 47 6.62 -3.57 -7.85
CA PHE A 47 6.05 -4.42 -6.83
C PHE A 47 5.67 -5.80 -7.38
N MET A 48 5.44 -6.74 -6.47
CA MET A 48 4.82 -8.03 -6.76
C MET A 48 3.97 -8.51 -5.61
N PHE A 49 3.01 -9.37 -5.93
CA PHE A 49 2.34 -10.19 -4.94
C PHE A 49 3.01 -11.55 -4.86
N ARG A 50 3.32 -11.99 -3.65
CA ARG A 50 3.88 -13.33 -3.39
C ARG A 50 3.00 -14.10 -2.43
N GLN A 51 2.66 -15.32 -2.81
CA GLN A 51 1.96 -16.22 -1.90
C GLN A 51 2.96 -17.04 -1.07
N VAL A 52 2.80 -16.99 0.25
CA VAL A 52 3.56 -17.81 1.20
C VAL A 52 2.58 -18.55 2.10
N GLY A 53 2.34 -19.82 1.81
CA GLY A 53 1.31 -20.60 2.47
C GLY A 53 -0.08 -19.98 2.29
N LYS A 54 -0.73 -19.60 3.39
CA LYS A 54 -2.05 -18.93 3.38
C LYS A 54 -1.97 -17.41 3.39
N ARG A 55 -0.80 -16.82 3.16
CA ARG A 55 -0.59 -15.37 3.20
C ARG A 55 -0.18 -14.85 1.83
N ILE A 56 -0.63 -13.65 1.53
CA ILE A 56 -0.21 -12.84 0.38
C ILE A 56 0.63 -11.69 0.91
N GLN A 57 1.84 -11.56 0.41
CA GLN A 57 2.75 -10.46 0.69
C GLN A 57 2.72 -9.46 -0.47
N PHE A 58 2.68 -8.18 -0.16
CA PHE A 58 2.91 -7.06 -1.09
C PHE A 58 4.35 -6.61 -0.92
N LEU A 59 5.15 -6.81 -1.97
CA LEU A 59 6.60 -6.64 -1.93
C LEU A 59 7.04 -5.47 -2.81
N ASN A 60 7.90 -4.61 -2.29
CA ASN A 60 8.72 -3.73 -3.13
C ASN A 60 9.92 -4.54 -3.66
N VAL A 61 9.99 -4.67 -4.98
CA VAL A 61 10.99 -5.52 -5.64
C VAL A 61 12.35 -4.83 -5.66
N ASN A 62 13.35 -5.52 -5.15
CA ASN A 62 14.72 -5.04 -5.27
C ASN A 62 15.21 -5.22 -6.72
N VAL A 63 15.30 -4.12 -7.45
CA VAL A 63 15.81 -4.08 -8.82
C VAL A 63 17.23 -3.51 -8.92
N LYS A 64 17.82 -3.13 -7.76
CA LYS A 64 19.17 -2.53 -7.73
C LYS A 64 20.28 -3.55 -7.95
N PHE A 65 20.04 -4.80 -7.54
CA PHE A 65 21.02 -5.87 -7.65
C PHE A 65 20.42 -6.99 -8.50
N ARG A 66 21.02 -7.21 -9.66
CA ARG A 66 20.61 -8.25 -10.61
C ARG A 66 21.84 -9.05 -11.04
N ALA A 67 21.61 -10.30 -11.36
CA ALA A 67 22.59 -11.15 -12.02
C ALA A 67 21.88 -11.91 -13.13
N ASP A 68 22.55 -12.10 -14.25
CA ASP A 68 22.03 -12.89 -15.36
C ASP A 68 21.80 -14.34 -14.92
N GLU A 69 20.90 -15.04 -15.62
CA GLU A 69 20.49 -16.40 -15.26
C GLU A 69 21.66 -17.37 -15.17
N ASP A 70 22.62 -17.24 -16.06
CA ASP A 70 23.84 -18.08 -16.16
C ASP A 70 25.01 -17.54 -15.33
N SER A 71 24.81 -16.44 -14.59
CA SER A 71 25.91 -15.84 -13.83
C SER A 71 26.23 -16.66 -12.57
N PRO A 72 27.52 -16.97 -12.29
CA PRO A 72 27.89 -17.60 -11.02
C PRO A 72 27.57 -16.76 -9.79
N PHE A 73 27.33 -15.45 -9.96
CA PHE A 73 26.95 -14.53 -8.89
C PHE A 73 25.44 -14.55 -8.57
N ARG A 74 24.60 -15.15 -9.43
CA ARG A 74 23.15 -15.19 -9.22
C ARG A 74 22.77 -15.67 -7.83
N ARG A 75 23.31 -16.81 -7.42
CA ARG A 75 23.06 -17.39 -6.10
C ARG A 75 23.50 -16.47 -4.93
N SER A 76 24.55 -15.71 -5.13
CA SER A 76 25.02 -14.73 -4.13
C SER A 76 24.07 -13.55 -4.03
N VAL A 77 23.63 -13.00 -5.18
CA VAL A 77 22.65 -11.91 -5.23
C VAL A 77 21.35 -12.34 -4.56
N GLU A 78 20.78 -13.48 -4.91
CA GLU A 78 19.54 -14.00 -4.34
C GLU A 78 19.61 -14.21 -2.82
N ARG A 79 20.79 -14.55 -2.28
CA ARG A 79 20.98 -14.77 -0.85
C ARG A 79 21.19 -13.49 -0.03
N HIS A 80 21.79 -12.47 -0.65
CA HIS A 80 22.20 -11.26 0.07
C HIS A 80 21.33 -10.05 -0.23
N THR A 81 20.42 -10.13 -1.21
CA THR A 81 19.52 -9.05 -1.57
C THR A 81 18.08 -9.53 -1.55
N SER A 82 17.32 -9.10 -0.58
CA SER A 82 15.90 -9.43 -0.47
C SER A 82 15.01 -8.32 -1.03
N HIS A 83 13.78 -8.68 -1.36
CA HIS A 83 12.70 -7.71 -1.56
C HIS A 83 12.20 -7.20 -0.22
N SER A 84 11.63 -6.00 -0.18
CA SER A 84 11.05 -5.44 1.04
C SER A 84 9.57 -5.80 1.14
N ILE A 85 9.17 -6.44 2.23
CA ILE A 85 7.76 -6.67 2.53
C ILE A 85 7.16 -5.35 3.02
N LEU A 86 6.26 -4.75 2.24
CA LEU A 86 5.56 -3.53 2.62
C LEU A 86 4.36 -3.83 3.51
N SER A 87 3.63 -4.88 3.17
CA SER A 87 2.44 -5.32 3.91
C SER A 87 2.12 -6.78 3.61
N SER A 88 1.20 -7.35 4.35
CA SER A 88 0.70 -8.70 4.06
C SER A 88 -0.73 -8.91 4.58
N THR A 89 -1.45 -9.82 3.93
CA THR A 89 -2.79 -10.25 4.35
C THR A 89 -2.91 -11.77 4.26
N GLU A 90 -3.87 -12.35 4.96
CA GLU A 90 -4.28 -13.73 4.71
C GLU A 90 -5.13 -13.81 3.45
N ILE A 91 -5.10 -14.96 2.78
CA ILE A 91 -6.02 -15.26 1.68
C ILE A 91 -7.43 -15.26 2.25
N ALA A 92 -8.31 -14.43 1.67
CA ALA A 92 -9.66 -14.18 2.17
C ALA A 92 -10.75 -15.10 1.57
N SER A 93 -10.39 -15.96 0.60
CA SER A 93 -11.33 -16.87 -0.06
C SER A 93 -10.72 -18.22 -0.35
N ALA A 94 -11.57 -19.22 -0.62
CA ALA A 94 -11.12 -20.39 -1.39
C ALA A 94 -10.73 -19.94 -2.81
N PRO A 95 -9.86 -20.70 -3.52
CA PRO A 95 -9.60 -20.46 -4.94
C PRO A 95 -10.88 -20.55 -5.77
N HIS A 96 -11.05 -19.64 -6.72
CA HIS A 96 -12.19 -19.66 -7.65
C HIS A 96 -12.15 -20.95 -8.51
N ALA A 97 -13.29 -21.62 -8.63
CA ALA A 97 -13.34 -22.97 -9.23
C ALA A 97 -12.81 -23.03 -10.68
N GLU A 98 -13.05 -21.97 -11.49
CA GLU A 98 -12.66 -21.95 -12.89
C GLU A 98 -11.29 -21.31 -13.12
N THR A 99 -10.94 -20.26 -12.36
CA THR A 99 -9.74 -19.45 -12.62
C THR A 99 -8.61 -19.66 -11.62
N GLY A 100 -8.90 -20.31 -10.50
CA GLY A 100 -7.94 -20.45 -9.40
C GLY A 100 -7.66 -19.13 -8.65
N ALA A 101 -8.29 -18.01 -9.03
CA ALA A 101 -8.07 -16.72 -8.40
C ALA A 101 -8.43 -16.74 -6.91
N VAL A 102 -7.66 -16.00 -6.11
CA VAL A 102 -7.91 -15.82 -4.68
C VAL A 102 -8.13 -14.35 -4.34
N LEU A 103 -8.81 -14.08 -3.24
CA LEU A 103 -9.05 -12.72 -2.77
C LEU A 103 -8.04 -12.31 -1.70
N ALA A 104 -7.51 -11.10 -1.84
CA ALA A 104 -6.68 -10.41 -0.86
C ALA A 104 -7.40 -9.17 -0.33
N ASP A 105 -7.41 -8.97 0.99
CA ASP A 105 -7.95 -7.77 1.63
C ASP A 105 -7.00 -6.58 1.40
N ILE A 106 -7.40 -5.66 0.52
CA ILE A 106 -6.58 -4.50 0.17
C ILE A 106 -6.54 -3.45 1.30
N GLY A 107 -7.48 -3.46 2.25
CA GLY A 107 -7.40 -2.63 3.45
C GLY A 107 -6.25 -3.03 4.38
N LYS A 108 -5.85 -4.31 4.37
CA LYS A 108 -4.65 -4.78 5.07
C LYS A 108 -3.37 -4.49 4.30
N LEU A 109 -3.45 -4.35 2.97
CA LEU A 109 -2.30 -4.09 2.12
C LEU A 109 -1.97 -2.60 2.00
N PHE A 110 -2.96 -1.71 1.92
CA PHE A 110 -2.74 -0.30 1.59
C PHE A 110 -3.14 0.70 2.69
N ILE A 111 -3.94 0.31 3.71
CA ILE A 111 -4.26 1.19 4.84
C ILE A 111 -3.19 1.04 5.94
N TYR A 112 -2.10 1.80 5.82
CA TYR A 112 -0.99 1.89 6.77
C TYR A 112 -0.34 3.29 6.70
N ASP A 113 0.56 3.61 7.60
CA ASP A 113 1.29 4.90 7.63
C ASP A 113 2.31 4.98 6.47
N ILE A 114 1.81 5.36 5.29
CA ILE A 114 2.53 5.32 4.01
C ILE A 114 3.78 6.20 4.03
N GLU A 115 3.69 7.42 4.57
CA GLU A 115 4.80 8.38 4.65
C GLU A 115 5.58 8.32 5.98
N GLU A 116 5.31 7.33 6.82
CA GLU A 116 5.89 7.23 8.17
C GLU A 116 5.67 8.51 8.99
N ILE A 117 4.49 9.11 8.87
CA ILE A 117 4.14 10.37 9.55
C ILE A 117 4.30 10.23 11.06
N THR A 118 3.94 9.08 11.62
CA THR A 118 4.14 8.80 13.05
C THR A 118 5.61 8.94 13.45
N ARG A 119 6.52 8.38 12.66
CA ARG A 119 7.98 8.48 12.90
C ARG A 119 8.49 9.89 12.62
N ARG A 120 8.12 10.49 11.50
CA ARG A 120 8.57 11.83 11.07
C ARG A 120 8.14 12.92 12.06
N THR A 121 7.00 12.77 12.69
CA THR A 121 6.49 13.68 13.71
C THR A 121 6.94 13.32 15.13
N GLN A 122 7.86 12.35 15.29
CA GLN A 122 8.33 11.88 16.58
C GLN A 122 7.20 11.48 17.55
N GLY A 123 6.14 10.88 17.00
CA GLY A 123 4.97 10.43 17.76
C GLY A 123 4.02 11.54 18.18
N VAL A 124 4.18 12.77 17.70
CA VAL A 124 3.18 13.84 17.89
C VAL A 124 1.85 13.42 17.28
N TYR A 125 1.89 12.80 16.11
CA TYR A 125 0.76 12.15 15.46
C TYR A 125 1.02 10.65 15.34
N SER A 126 -0.01 9.86 15.60
CA SER A 126 0.03 8.40 15.46
C SER A 126 -1.02 7.95 14.46
N PHE A 127 -0.65 7.02 13.60
CA PHE A 127 -1.56 6.46 12.60
C PHE A 127 -2.78 5.79 13.28
N ASP A 128 -3.96 6.11 12.78
CA ASP A 128 -5.22 5.55 13.24
C ASP A 128 -5.93 4.77 12.13
N LYS A 129 -5.65 3.49 12.08
CA LYS A 129 -6.23 2.59 11.08
C LYS A 129 -7.76 2.54 11.13
N LYS A 130 -8.34 2.69 12.32
CA LYS A 130 -9.79 2.53 12.52
C LYS A 130 -10.59 3.61 11.80
N ASP A 131 -10.06 4.84 11.77
CA ASP A 131 -10.71 5.98 11.15
C ASP A 131 -10.10 6.32 9.76
N SER A 132 -9.30 5.39 9.19
CA SER A 132 -8.77 5.44 7.83
C SER A 132 -9.63 4.60 6.88
N TYR A 133 -9.83 5.06 5.64
CA TYR A 133 -10.77 4.42 4.73
C TYR A 133 -10.44 4.67 3.25
N PHE A 134 -11.03 3.87 2.36
CA PHE A 134 -10.99 4.10 0.92
C PHE A 134 -12.03 5.15 0.53
N THR A 135 -11.62 6.12 -0.26
CA THR A 135 -12.51 7.16 -0.82
C THR A 135 -12.95 6.79 -2.23
N GLU A 136 -12.07 6.16 -3.01
CA GLU A 136 -12.41 5.64 -4.33
C GLU A 136 -11.54 4.43 -4.69
N ILE A 137 -12.12 3.51 -5.47
CA ILE A 137 -11.39 2.40 -6.10
C ILE A 137 -11.95 2.23 -7.51
N LYS A 138 -11.07 2.32 -8.51
CA LYS A 138 -11.36 2.08 -9.92
C LYS A 138 -10.44 0.99 -10.46
N SER A 139 -10.98 0.04 -11.20
CA SER A 139 -10.20 -1.01 -11.86
C SER A 139 -10.43 -0.93 -13.36
N PHE A 140 -9.33 -0.94 -14.09
CA PHE A 140 -9.27 -0.93 -15.54
C PHE A 140 -8.56 -2.20 -16.02
N PRO A 141 -8.57 -2.53 -17.32
CA PRO A 141 -7.94 -3.76 -17.81
C PRO A 141 -6.45 -3.89 -17.43
N ASN A 142 -5.71 -2.78 -17.40
CA ASN A 142 -4.27 -2.78 -17.19
C ASN A 142 -3.83 -2.06 -15.91
N ASN A 143 -4.74 -1.45 -15.16
CA ASN A 143 -4.39 -0.77 -13.92
C ASN A 143 -5.54 -0.72 -12.92
N THR A 144 -5.19 -0.48 -11.67
CA THR A 144 -6.14 -0.23 -10.58
C THR A 144 -5.73 1.03 -9.83
N GLU A 145 -6.68 1.95 -9.68
CA GLU A 145 -6.51 3.21 -8.99
C GLU A 145 -7.22 3.15 -7.64
N ILE A 146 -6.51 3.47 -6.58
CA ILE A 146 -7.01 3.40 -5.19
C ILE A 146 -6.79 4.75 -4.52
N GLU A 147 -7.86 5.39 -4.07
CA GLU A 147 -7.79 6.59 -3.25
C GLU A 147 -8.07 6.26 -1.79
N ILE A 148 -7.22 6.76 -0.91
CA ILE A 148 -7.22 6.43 0.52
C ILE A 148 -7.16 7.71 1.34
N ALA A 149 -8.02 7.82 2.35
CA ALA A 149 -7.91 8.82 3.40
C ALA A 149 -7.29 8.16 4.64
N LEU A 150 -6.08 8.58 5.03
CA LEU A 150 -5.39 8.12 6.22
C LEU A 150 -5.55 9.11 7.37
N HIS A 151 -6.02 8.62 8.49
CA HIS A 151 -6.24 9.40 9.69
C HIS A 151 -5.07 9.25 10.67
N PHE A 152 -4.70 10.39 11.29
CA PHE A 152 -3.66 10.44 12.33
C PHE A 152 -4.17 11.19 13.54
N LYS A 153 -3.99 10.60 14.72
CA LYS A 153 -4.37 11.18 16.02
C LYS A 153 -3.17 11.80 16.72
N GLY A 154 -3.32 13.06 17.14
CA GLY A 154 -2.34 13.78 17.93
C GLY A 154 -2.77 13.97 19.37
N LYS A 155 -1.88 13.73 20.35
CA LYS A 155 -2.17 13.98 21.77
C LYS A 155 -1.99 15.46 22.16
N LYS A 156 -1.01 16.14 21.54
CA LYS A 156 -0.69 17.56 21.71
C LYS A 156 -0.20 18.09 20.36
N GLY A 157 -1.10 18.09 19.36
CA GLY A 157 -0.77 18.57 18.02
C GLY A 157 -0.30 20.02 18.04
N LYS A 158 0.65 20.37 17.17
CA LYS A 158 0.94 21.76 16.85
C LYS A 158 -0.32 22.37 16.26
N TYR A 159 -0.53 23.66 16.50
CA TYR A 159 -1.63 24.38 15.90
C TYR A 159 -1.61 24.24 14.37
N ILE A 160 -2.69 23.77 13.80
CA ILE A 160 -2.92 23.66 12.36
C ILE A 160 -4.10 24.56 12.04
N TYR A 161 -3.83 25.65 11.34
CA TYR A 161 -4.82 26.73 11.09
C TYR A 161 -6.01 26.28 10.23
N THR A 162 -5.86 25.21 9.46
CA THR A 162 -6.93 24.63 8.63
C THR A 162 -7.89 23.73 9.39
N LEU A 163 -7.55 23.38 10.64
CA LEU A 163 -8.30 22.42 11.44
C LEU A 163 -8.98 23.09 12.64
N PRO A 164 -10.25 22.78 12.91
CA PRO A 164 -10.92 23.20 14.14
C PRO A 164 -10.31 22.56 15.40
N SER A 165 -9.66 21.39 15.24
CA SER A 165 -8.90 20.71 16.28
C SER A 165 -7.64 20.10 15.70
N SER A 166 -6.47 20.54 16.18
CA SER A 166 -5.16 20.02 15.75
C SER A 166 -4.80 18.63 16.31
N THR A 167 -5.76 17.94 16.92
CA THR A 167 -5.59 16.58 17.44
C THR A 167 -5.96 15.49 16.42
N SER A 168 -6.46 15.88 15.25
CA SER A 168 -6.91 14.99 14.19
C SER A 168 -6.43 15.52 12.85
N VAL A 169 -5.71 14.71 12.09
CA VAL A 169 -5.17 15.06 10.77
C VAL A 169 -5.62 14.01 9.77
N LEU A 170 -6.10 14.45 8.60
CA LEU A 170 -6.47 13.59 7.49
C LEU A 170 -5.56 13.86 6.29
N VAL A 171 -5.05 12.79 5.68
CA VAL A 171 -4.18 12.85 4.49
C VAL A 171 -4.74 11.95 3.41
N HIS A 172 -4.88 12.48 2.21
CA HIS A 172 -5.40 11.74 1.05
C HIS A 172 -4.25 11.29 0.15
N TYR A 173 -4.27 10.01 -0.17
CA TYR A 173 -3.29 9.36 -1.05
C TYR A 173 -3.99 8.74 -2.25
N HIS A 174 -3.27 8.71 -3.35
CA HIS A 174 -3.62 7.97 -4.55
C HIS A 174 -2.53 6.94 -4.83
N VAL A 175 -2.95 5.70 -5.04
CA VAL A 175 -2.10 4.56 -5.37
C VAL A 175 -2.54 4.02 -6.72
N SER A 176 -1.64 4.04 -7.69
CA SER A 176 -1.82 3.44 -9.02
C SER A 176 -1.03 2.14 -9.09
N LEU A 177 -1.67 1.07 -9.51
CA LEU A 177 -1.08 -0.26 -9.69
C LEU A 177 -1.25 -0.68 -11.14
N SER A 178 -0.14 -0.90 -11.90
CA SER A 178 -0.12 -1.23 -13.32
C SER A 178 0.91 -2.30 -13.68
#